data_c69a943b7db5e4a9480867ad99e7a068
#
_entry.id   c69a943b7db5e4a9480867ad99e7a068
#
_cell.length_a   1.000
_cell.length_b   1.000
_cell.length_c   1.000
_cell.angle_alpha   90.00
_cell.angle_beta   90.00
_cell.angle_gamma   90.00
#
_symmetry.space_group_name_H-M   'P 1'
#
loop_
_entity.id
_entity.type
_entity.pdbx_description
1 polymer ?
#
loop_
_entity_poly.entity_id
_entity_poly.type
_entity_poly.pdbx_seq_one_letter_code
_entity_poly.pdbx_strand_id
1 'polypeptide(L)'
;MCIRDSSSGGVLPMCQDTGTAIVMGKKGQNVFTGFDDERVISQGVQDTYLTSNLRYSQLAPLSLFEEKNTGNNLPAQIELYATQGDAYKFLFMAKGGGSANKTFLFQETKALLNPDSLMKFLDINLQKLGTSACPPYHLAVVIGGTSAEFNLKTAKYASARYLDTLPTEGSLSGHAFRDLEWEQKILELTREMGIGAQFGGKYFCHDVRVIRLPRHGASNPVGIAVSCSADRQAVGKITADGVFLEQLETDPAQYMPEVSEEDLLSLIHI
;
A
#
# COMPACT_ATOMS: atom_id res chain seq x y z
N MET A 1 -2.96 8.75 27.62
CA MET A 1 -3.82 8.01 26.68
C MET A 1 -3.06 7.87 25.38
N CYS A 2 -2.77 6.65 24.97
CA CYS A 2 -1.96 6.40 23.80
C CYS A 2 -2.81 6.56 22.53
N ILE A 3 -2.26 7.17 21.47
CA ILE A 3 -2.92 7.26 20.14
C ILE A 3 -3.41 5.88 19.70
N ARG A 4 -2.67 4.83 20.04
CA ARG A 4 -3.04 3.44 19.80
C ARG A 4 -4.41 3.06 20.38
N ASP A 5 -4.68 3.42 21.61
CA ASP A 5 -5.94 3.03 22.30
C ASP A 5 -7.14 3.69 21.65
N SER A 6 -7.01 4.97 21.28
CA SER A 6 -8.06 5.70 20.55
C SER A 6 -8.31 5.12 19.15
N SER A 7 -7.26 4.69 18.46
CA SER A 7 -7.36 4.14 17.10
C SER A 7 -7.92 2.73 17.10
N SER A 8 -7.48 1.86 18.03
CA SER A 8 -8.01 0.50 18.14
C SER A 8 -9.47 0.50 18.62
N GLY A 9 -9.85 1.47 19.43
CA GLY A 9 -11.23 1.71 19.86
C GLY A 9 -12.13 2.38 18.80
N GLY A 10 -11.59 2.73 17.63
CA GLY A 10 -12.36 3.40 16.56
C GLY A 10 -12.79 4.84 16.88
N VAL A 11 -12.16 5.49 17.86
CA VAL A 11 -12.55 6.84 18.31
C VAL A 11 -11.87 7.92 17.45
N LEU A 12 -10.58 7.76 17.16
CA LEU A 12 -9.81 8.70 16.35
C LEU A 12 -8.94 7.96 15.35
N PRO A 13 -8.65 8.55 14.16
CA PRO A 13 -7.73 7.95 13.22
C PRO A 13 -6.31 7.90 13.77
N MET A 14 -5.55 6.86 13.42
CA MET A 14 -4.15 6.67 13.83
C MET A 14 -3.23 7.75 13.24
N CYS A 15 -3.59 8.36 12.13
CA CYS A 15 -2.78 9.35 11.42
C CYS A 15 -3.63 10.56 11.04
N GLN A 16 -3.07 11.75 11.18
CA GLN A 16 -3.70 13.00 10.76
C GLN A 16 -3.98 13.07 9.25
N ASP A 17 -3.15 12.40 8.43
CA ASP A 17 -3.40 12.22 7.00
C ASP A 17 -4.29 11.00 6.81
N THR A 18 -5.58 11.23 6.72
CA THR A 18 -6.57 10.16 6.53
C THR A 18 -6.61 9.63 5.11
N GLY A 19 -5.90 10.29 4.21
CA GLY A 19 -5.56 9.80 2.88
C GLY A 19 -6.65 9.90 1.83
N THR A 20 -6.30 9.45 0.64
CA THR A 20 -7.23 9.22 -0.47
C THR A 20 -7.83 7.83 -0.34
N ALA A 21 -9.15 7.72 -0.42
CA ALA A 21 -9.81 6.43 -0.50
C ALA A 21 -9.57 5.79 -1.88
N ILE A 22 -9.06 4.57 -1.88
CA ILE A 22 -8.82 3.76 -3.08
C ILE A 22 -9.57 2.46 -2.89
N VAL A 23 -10.44 2.13 -3.85
CA VAL A 23 -11.26 0.92 -3.83
C VAL A 23 -11.02 0.12 -5.09
N MET A 24 -10.56 -1.11 -4.93
CA MET A 24 -10.49 -2.08 -6.02
C MET A 24 -11.52 -3.17 -5.77
N GLY A 25 -12.48 -3.30 -6.69
CA GLY A 25 -13.54 -4.32 -6.64
C GLY A 25 -13.36 -5.40 -7.72
N LYS A 26 -13.57 -6.65 -7.35
CA LYS A 26 -13.70 -7.79 -8.26
C LYS A 26 -15.11 -8.31 -8.19
N LYS A 27 -15.96 -7.90 -9.15
CA LYS A 27 -17.37 -8.26 -9.23
C LYS A 27 -17.55 -9.57 -9.97
N GLY A 28 -18.09 -10.57 -9.30
CA GLY A 28 -18.43 -11.85 -9.91
C GLY A 28 -19.49 -11.67 -11.02
N GLN A 29 -19.40 -12.47 -12.08
CA GLN A 29 -20.32 -12.38 -13.24
C GLN A 29 -21.78 -12.62 -12.87
N ASN A 30 -22.03 -13.35 -11.78
CA ASN A 30 -23.37 -13.66 -11.30
C ASN A 30 -23.85 -12.66 -10.23
N VAL A 31 -23.08 -11.61 -9.94
CA VAL A 31 -23.46 -10.56 -8.98
C VAL A 31 -24.21 -9.46 -9.71
N PHE A 32 -25.47 -9.29 -9.34
CA PHE A 32 -26.29 -8.20 -9.82
C PHE A 32 -26.68 -7.29 -8.66
N THR A 33 -26.16 -6.06 -8.67
CA THR A 33 -26.37 -5.08 -7.60
C THR A 33 -27.63 -4.23 -7.81
N GLY A 34 -28.03 -4.04 -9.06
CA GLY A 34 -29.18 -3.19 -9.40
C GLY A 34 -28.91 -1.68 -9.26
N PHE A 35 -27.67 -1.28 -8.97
CA PHE A 35 -27.26 0.10 -8.74
C PHE A 35 -26.04 0.46 -9.59
N ASP A 36 -25.73 1.76 -9.63
CA ASP A 36 -24.44 2.27 -10.05
C ASP A 36 -23.43 2.02 -8.92
N ASP A 37 -22.58 1.03 -9.11
CA ASP A 37 -21.64 0.57 -8.08
C ASP A 37 -20.66 1.67 -7.68
N GLU A 38 -20.13 2.44 -8.64
CA GLU A 38 -19.18 3.52 -8.39
C GLU A 38 -19.82 4.63 -7.54
N ARG A 39 -21.06 4.97 -7.85
CA ARG A 39 -21.82 5.97 -7.09
C ARG A 39 -22.07 5.51 -5.64
N VAL A 40 -22.48 4.26 -5.45
CA VAL A 40 -22.75 3.71 -4.10
C VAL A 40 -21.47 3.63 -3.29
N ILE A 41 -20.35 3.19 -3.89
CA ILE A 41 -19.04 3.16 -3.22
C ILE A 41 -18.60 4.57 -2.85
N SER A 42 -18.75 5.54 -3.77
CA SER A 42 -18.43 6.94 -3.47
C SER A 42 -19.26 7.50 -2.32
N GLN A 43 -20.54 7.16 -2.27
CA GLN A 43 -21.41 7.55 -1.15
C GLN A 43 -20.90 6.96 0.17
N GLY A 44 -20.54 5.68 0.20
CA GLY A 44 -19.97 5.04 1.39
C GLY A 44 -18.67 5.69 1.85
N VAL A 45 -17.80 6.10 0.92
CA VAL A 45 -16.58 6.87 1.24
C VAL A 45 -16.95 8.21 1.86
N GLN A 46 -17.83 8.97 1.23
CA GLN A 46 -18.28 10.28 1.75
C GLN A 46 -18.86 10.14 3.16
N ASP A 47 -19.79 9.21 3.37
CA ASP A 47 -20.44 9.00 4.66
C ASP A 47 -19.42 8.66 5.74
N THR A 48 -18.45 7.79 5.44
CA THR A 48 -17.39 7.44 6.37
C THR A 48 -16.56 8.66 6.77
N TYR A 49 -16.13 9.49 5.83
CA TYR A 49 -15.32 10.67 6.13
C TYR A 49 -16.11 11.75 6.89
N LEU A 50 -17.40 11.89 6.61
CA LEU A 50 -18.28 12.87 7.28
C LEU A 50 -18.63 12.46 8.72
N THR A 51 -18.80 11.16 8.98
CA THR A 51 -19.32 10.68 10.28
C THR A 51 -18.24 10.19 11.25
N SER A 52 -17.02 9.89 10.76
CA SER A 52 -15.95 9.25 11.56
C SER A 52 -14.79 10.19 11.92
N ASN A 53 -15.02 11.50 11.97
CA ASN A 53 -14.01 12.52 12.33
C ASN A 53 -12.74 12.47 11.45
N LEU A 54 -12.86 12.08 10.18
CA LEU A 54 -11.74 11.97 9.27
C LEU A 54 -11.48 13.32 8.57
N ARG A 55 -10.21 13.69 8.43
CA ARG A 55 -9.81 14.90 7.72
C ARG A 55 -10.03 14.76 6.21
N TYR A 56 -10.62 15.78 5.59
CA TYR A 56 -10.77 15.82 4.13
C TYR A 56 -9.44 16.26 3.50
N SER A 57 -8.90 15.42 2.64
CA SER A 57 -7.59 15.62 2.00
C SER A 57 -7.69 15.86 0.49
N GLN A 58 -8.88 15.72 -0.11
CA GLN A 58 -9.05 15.89 -1.54
C GLN A 58 -9.26 17.36 -1.92
N LEU A 59 -8.57 17.78 -2.97
CA LEU A 59 -8.68 19.12 -3.55
C LEU A 59 -9.32 19.03 -4.93
N ALA A 60 -10.29 19.89 -5.19
CA ALA A 60 -10.89 20.08 -6.50
C ALA A 60 -10.11 21.18 -7.27
N PRO A 61 -9.59 20.90 -8.46
CA PRO A 61 -8.98 21.93 -9.29
C PRO A 61 -10.09 22.84 -9.86
N LEU A 62 -9.99 24.14 -9.57
CA LEU A 62 -10.87 25.16 -10.14
C LEU A 62 -10.26 25.77 -11.41
N SER A 63 -8.92 25.77 -11.48
CA SER A 63 -8.14 26.14 -12.65
C SER A 63 -6.82 25.38 -12.64
N LEU A 64 -5.88 25.68 -13.54
CA LEU A 64 -4.54 25.09 -13.53
C LEU A 64 -3.77 25.40 -12.23
N PHE A 65 -4.07 26.51 -11.57
CA PHE A 65 -3.33 27.01 -10.41
C PHE A 65 -4.18 27.22 -9.16
N GLU A 66 -5.48 27.06 -9.26
CA GLU A 66 -6.42 27.26 -8.15
C GLU A 66 -7.10 25.97 -7.74
N GLU A 67 -7.07 25.68 -6.44
CA GLU A 67 -7.67 24.48 -5.86
C GLU A 67 -8.52 24.81 -4.64
N LYS A 68 -9.52 24.00 -4.38
CA LYS A 68 -10.36 24.09 -3.19
C LYS A 68 -10.61 22.72 -2.60
N ASN A 69 -10.61 22.64 -1.26
CA ASN A 69 -10.95 21.38 -0.58
C ASN A 69 -12.39 20.97 -0.91
N THR A 70 -12.61 19.70 -1.24
CA THR A 70 -13.92 19.19 -1.66
C THR A 70 -14.93 19.11 -0.53
N GLY A 71 -14.48 19.10 0.73
CA GLY A 71 -15.35 19.05 1.91
C GLY A 71 -16.01 17.68 2.18
N ASN A 72 -15.67 16.65 1.39
CA ASN A 72 -16.24 15.31 1.51
C ASN A 72 -15.27 14.18 1.17
N ASN A 73 -14.01 14.52 0.94
CA ASN A 73 -12.92 13.62 0.54
C ASN A 73 -13.14 12.85 -0.76
N LEU A 74 -14.01 13.32 -1.65
CA LEU A 74 -14.17 12.81 -3.00
C LEU A 74 -13.39 13.68 -4.00
N PRO A 75 -13.01 13.13 -5.17
CA PRO A 75 -13.29 11.78 -5.63
C PRO A 75 -12.42 10.71 -4.94
N ALA A 76 -12.97 9.52 -4.77
CA ALA A 76 -12.20 8.32 -4.49
C ALA A 76 -11.64 7.74 -5.80
N GLN A 77 -10.56 6.98 -5.71
CA GLN A 77 -10.12 6.17 -6.84
C GLN A 77 -10.84 4.81 -6.79
N ILE A 78 -11.74 4.56 -7.73
CA ILE A 78 -12.54 3.33 -7.78
C ILE A 78 -12.21 2.58 -9.07
N GLU A 79 -11.85 1.30 -8.94
CA GLU A 79 -11.54 0.41 -10.05
C GLU A 79 -12.31 -0.89 -9.88
N LEU A 80 -13.20 -1.20 -10.83
CA LEU A 80 -14.04 -2.39 -10.78
C LEU A 80 -13.68 -3.34 -11.92
N TYR A 81 -13.44 -4.61 -11.57
CA TYR A 81 -13.07 -5.66 -12.51
C TYR A 81 -14.11 -6.78 -12.49
N ALA A 82 -14.42 -7.32 -13.66
CA ALA A 82 -15.21 -8.53 -13.78
C ALA A 82 -14.36 -9.76 -13.42
N THR A 83 -14.96 -10.72 -12.74
CA THR A 83 -14.35 -12.02 -12.42
C THR A 83 -15.41 -13.12 -12.50
N GLN A 84 -15.01 -14.38 -12.42
CA GLN A 84 -15.97 -15.49 -12.33
C GLN A 84 -16.59 -15.59 -10.93
N GLY A 85 -17.81 -16.13 -10.84
CA GLY A 85 -18.45 -16.49 -9.60
C GLY A 85 -19.54 -15.51 -9.16
N ASP A 86 -19.92 -15.62 -7.91
CA ASP A 86 -21.10 -15.02 -7.26
C ASP A 86 -20.73 -14.13 -6.06
N ALA A 87 -19.45 -13.81 -5.91
CA ALA A 87 -18.95 -12.93 -4.85
C ALA A 87 -18.47 -11.59 -5.40
N TYR A 88 -18.71 -10.52 -4.66
CA TYR A 88 -18.11 -9.22 -4.91
C TYR A 88 -17.02 -8.99 -3.86
N LYS A 89 -15.78 -8.97 -4.28
CA LYS A 89 -14.61 -8.84 -3.41
C LYS A 89 -14.01 -7.46 -3.55
N PHE A 90 -13.53 -6.91 -2.44
CA PHE A 90 -12.95 -5.57 -2.38
C PHE A 90 -11.60 -5.56 -1.70
N LEU A 91 -10.74 -4.67 -2.16
CA LEU A 91 -9.61 -4.14 -1.41
C LEU A 91 -9.87 -2.65 -1.20
N PHE A 92 -9.92 -2.24 0.06
CA PHE A 92 -10.00 -0.84 0.47
C PHE A 92 -8.64 -0.38 0.95
N MET A 93 -8.21 0.80 0.51
CA MET A 93 -6.97 1.43 0.97
C MET A 93 -7.24 2.90 1.28
N ALA A 94 -6.63 3.42 2.34
CA ALA A 94 -6.55 4.85 2.62
C ALA A 94 -5.09 5.29 2.49
N LYS A 95 -4.71 5.77 1.29
CA LYS A 95 -3.32 6.09 0.97
C LYS A 95 -3.04 7.58 1.23
N GLY A 96 -2.15 7.86 2.18
CA GLY A 96 -1.74 9.21 2.52
C GLY A 96 -0.96 9.89 1.39
N GLY A 97 -0.98 11.22 1.35
CA GLY A 97 -0.29 12.02 0.33
C GLY A 97 1.22 11.78 0.31
N GLY A 98 1.85 11.60 1.47
CA GLY A 98 3.27 11.24 1.57
C GLY A 98 3.59 9.93 0.85
N SER A 99 2.81 8.89 1.09
CA SER A 99 2.96 7.59 0.42
C SER A 99 2.72 7.69 -1.09
N ALA A 100 1.69 8.43 -1.50
CA ALA A 100 1.38 8.65 -2.91
C ALA A 100 2.53 9.35 -3.65
N ASN A 101 3.15 10.36 -3.02
CA ASN A 101 4.29 11.09 -3.57
C ASN A 101 5.58 10.26 -3.68
N LYS A 102 5.64 9.07 -3.07
CA LYS A 102 6.79 8.16 -3.13
C LYS A 102 6.50 6.97 -4.05
N THR A 103 5.76 7.21 -5.10
CA THR A 103 5.54 6.26 -6.19
C THR A 103 6.28 6.74 -7.43
N PHE A 104 7.22 5.93 -7.91
CA PHE A 104 8.09 6.25 -9.03
C PHE A 104 7.98 5.19 -10.12
N LEU A 105 8.06 5.64 -11.36
CA LEU A 105 8.20 4.77 -12.53
C LEU A 105 9.46 5.16 -13.28
N PHE A 106 10.28 4.16 -13.57
CA PHE A 106 11.47 4.28 -14.40
C PHE A 106 11.28 3.43 -15.65
N GLN A 107 11.63 3.99 -16.81
CA GLN A 107 11.68 3.25 -18.06
C GLN A 107 13.11 2.82 -18.30
N GLU A 108 13.37 1.56 -18.04
CA GLU A 108 14.71 0.97 -18.12
C GLU A 108 14.84 0.03 -19.31
N THR A 109 16.02 -0.48 -19.51
CA THR A 109 16.33 -1.47 -20.54
C THR A 109 16.60 -2.83 -19.94
N LYS A 110 16.74 -3.86 -20.79
CA LYS A 110 17.13 -5.21 -20.36
C LYS A 110 18.48 -5.23 -19.61
N ALA A 111 19.34 -4.23 -19.81
CA ALA A 111 20.63 -4.14 -19.12
C ALA A 111 20.47 -4.08 -17.58
N LEU A 112 19.32 -3.59 -17.08
CA LEU A 112 19.04 -3.57 -15.64
C LEU A 112 18.75 -4.98 -15.08
N LEU A 113 18.43 -5.98 -15.92
CA LEU A 113 18.20 -7.36 -15.47
C LEU A 113 19.54 -8.09 -15.24
N ASN A 114 20.38 -7.49 -14.44
CA ASN A 114 21.66 -7.98 -13.96
C ASN A 114 21.76 -7.63 -12.48
N PRO A 115 22.19 -8.55 -11.59
CA PRO A 115 22.19 -8.35 -10.15
C PRO A 115 22.89 -7.07 -9.70
N ASP A 116 24.10 -6.81 -10.20
CA ASP A 116 24.90 -5.64 -9.79
C ASP A 116 24.26 -4.33 -10.25
N SER A 117 23.77 -4.31 -11.49
CA SER A 117 23.09 -3.14 -12.07
C SER A 117 21.81 -2.83 -11.33
N LEU A 118 21.01 -3.85 -10.99
CA LEU A 118 19.77 -3.70 -10.27
C LEU A 118 20.03 -3.20 -8.84
N MET A 119 21.00 -3.77 -8.13
CA MET A 119 21.33 -3.35 -6.77
C MET A 119 21.79 -1.89 -6.73
N LYS A 120 22.67 -1.49 -7.65
CA LYS A 120 23.12 -0.10 -7.77
C LYS A 120 21.96 0.86 -8.11
N PHE A 121 21.08 0.47 -9.00
CA PHE A 121 19.88 1.25 -9.35
C PHE A 121 18.99 1.45 -8.14
N LEU A 122 18.75 0.39 -7.38
CA LEU A 122 17.90 0.43 -6.18
C LEU A 122 18.52 1.27 -5.09
N ASP A 123 19.81 1.12 -4.80
CA ASP A 123 20.50 1.94 -3.81
C ASP A 123 20.32 3.45 -4.09
N ILE A 124 20.57 3.88 -5.32
CA ILE A 124 20.42 5.28 -5.73
C ILE A 124 18.97 5.78 -5.59
N ASN A 125 17.99 4.96 -5.97
CA ASN A 125 16.61 5.42 -6.06
C ASN A 125 15.83 5.25 -4.75
N LEU A 126 16.16 4.28 -3.92
CA LEU A 126 15.54 4.12 -2.60
C LEU A 126 15.95 5.24 -1.64
N GLN A 127 17.17 5.75 -1.74
CA GLN A 127 17.60 6.93 -0.96
C GLN A 127 16.72 8.16 -1.22
N LYS A 128 16.20 8.33 -2.45
CA LYS A 128 15.30 9.45 -2.82
C LYS A 128 13.92 9.37 -2.15
N LEU A 129 13.55 8.23 -1.60
CA LEU A 129 12.31 8.10 -0.85
C LEU A 129 12.34 9.00 0.40
N GLY A 130 13.47 9.05 1.10
CA GLY A 130 13.61 9.82 2.33
C GLY A 130 12.58 9.44 3.38
N THR A 131 12.37 10.29 4.38
CA THR A 131 11.51 10.00 5.54
C THR A 131 10.16 10.72 5.54
N SER A 132 9.88 11.56 4.54
CA SER A 132 8.69 12.44 4.54
C SER A 132 7.35 11.70 4.42
N ALA A 133 7.36 10.42 4.06
CA ALA A 133 6.16 9.58 3.97
C ALA A 133 5.98 8.63 5.17
N CYS A 134 6.60 8.93 6.29
CA CYS A 134 6.50 8.21 7.56
C CYS A 134 6.91 6.74 7.48
N PRO A 135 8.23 6.45 7.33
CA PRO A 135 8.75 5.11 7.48
C PRO A 135 8.59 4.61 8.94
N PRO A 136 8.78 3.32 9.23
CA PRO A 136 9.23 2.26 8.32
C PRO A 136 8.20 1.93 7.24
N TYR A 137 8.68 1.74 6.00
CA TYR A 137 7.81 1.53 4.84
C TYR A 137 7.46 0.05 4.60
N HIS A 138 6.28 -0.19 4.04
CA HIS A 138 6.02 -1.38 3.24
C HIS A 138 6.41 -1.03 1.80
N LEU A 139 7.57 -1.52 1.37
CA LEU A 139 8.18 -1.18 0.09
C LEU A 139 7.75 -2.19 -0.99
N ALA A 140 7.40 -1.70 -2.15
CA ALA A 140 7.18 -2.51 -3.33
C ALA A 140 8.13 -2.10 -4.45
N VAL A 141 8.77 -3.08 -5.07
CA VAL A 141 9.56 -2.96 -6.29
C VAL A 141 8.94 -3.87 -7.34
N VAL A 142 8.54 -3.32 -8.48
CA VAL A 142 7.92 -4.07 -9.57
C VAL A 142 8.76 -3.94 -10.82
N ILE A 143 9.21 -5.07 -11.35
CA ILE A 143 10.07 -5.13 -12.54
C ILE A 143 9.31 -5.76 -13.70
N GLY A 144 9.15 -5.02 -14.79
CA GLY A 144 8.39 -5.40 -15.96
C GLY A 144 6.97 -4.88 -15.93
N GLY A 145 6.14 -5.43 -16.78
CA GLY A 145 4.76 -5.00 -17.04
C GLY A 145 4.52 -4.79 -18.52
N THR A 146 3.31 -5.06 -18.96
CA THR A 146 2.88 -4.87 -20.36
C THR A 146 2.65 -3.39 -20.69
N SER A 147 2.51 -2.55 -19.66
CA SER A 147 2.42 -1.09 -19.76
C SER A 147 2.99 -0.42 -18.50
N ALA A 148 3.28 0.87 -18.59
CA ALA A 148 3.67 1.72 -17.46
C ALA A 148 2.58 1.74 -16.37
N GLU A 149 1.33 1.90 -16.78
CA GLU A 149 0.17 1.88 -15.91
C GLU A 149 0.05 0.57 -15.13
N PHE A 150 0.19 -0.57 -15.82
CA PHE A 150 0.10 -1.89 -15.19
C PHE A 150 1.21 -2.10 -14.16
N ASN A 151 2.43 -1.61 -14.44
CA ASN A 151 3.53 -1.64 -13.49
C ASN A 151 3.20 -0.83 -12.22
N LEU A 152 2.79 0.44 -12.37
CA LEU A 152 2.44 1.32 -11.24
C LEU A 152 1.27 0.78 -10.41
N LYS A 153 0.25 0.25 -11.08
CA LYS A 153 -0.90 -0.38 -10.42
C LYS A 153 -0.45 -1.58 -9.59
N THR A 154 0.41 -2.43 -10.15
CA THR A 154 0.98 -3.57 -9.43
C THR A 154 1.80 -3.12 -8.23
N ALA A 155 2.63 -2.09 -8.37
CA ALA A 155 3.42 -1.54 -7.27
C ALA A 155 2.53 -1.02 -6.12
N LYS A 156 1.42 -0.36 -6.45
CA LYS A 156 0.42 0.07 -5.46
C LYS A 156 -0.14 -1.12 -4.67
N TYR A 157 -0.58 -2.17 -5.37
CA TYR A 157 -1.17 -3.36 -4.73
C TYR A 157 -0.13 -4.17 -3.93
N ALA A 158 1.10 -4.25 -4.43
CA ALA A 158 2.20 -4.90 -3.72
C ALA A 158 2.55 -4.16 -2.43
N SER A 159 2.57 -2.82 -2.45
CA SER A 159 2.81 -2.02 -1.23
C SER A 159 1.70 -2.15 -0.18
N ALA A 160 0.52 -2.62 -0.56
CA ALA A 160 -0.60 -2.96 0.32
C ALA A 160 -0.66 -4.46 0.67
N ARG A 161 0.37 -5.23 0.36
CA ARG A 161 0.47 -6.68 0.60
C ARG A 161 -0.60 -7.53 -0.10
N TYR A 162 -1.41 -6.94 -0.96
CA TYR A 162 -2.50 -7.62 -1.67
C TYR A 162 -2.01 -8.74 -2.61
N LEU A 163 -0.74 -8.71 -3.00
CA LEU A 163 -0.12 -9.67 -3.91
C LEU A 163 0.72 -10.74 -3.19
N ASP A 164 0.60 -10.89 -1.88
CA ASP A 164 1.42 -11.82 -1.09
C ASP A 164 1.16 -13.29 -1.41
N THR A 165 0.04 -13.60 -2.05
CA THR A 165 -0.33 -14.95 -2.50
C THR A 165 0.17 -15.32 -3.90
N LEU A 166 0.91 -14.43 -4.58
CA LEU A 166 1.51 -14.76 -5.87
C LEU A 166 2.50 -15.93 -5.74
N PRO A 167 2.69 -16.73 -6.81
CA PRO A 167 3.75 -17.72 -6.88
C PRO A 167 5.12 -17.08 -6.59
N THR A 168 6.06 -17.88 -6.12
CA THR A 168 7.44 -17.46 -5.85
C THR A 168 8.41 -17.81 -6.96
N GLU A 169 7.93 -18.46 -8.01
CA GLU A 169 8.71 -18.86 -9.19
C GLU A 169 8.02 -18.42 -10.47
N GLY A 170 8.80 -18.11 -11.50
CA GLY A 170 8.31 -17.79 -12.81
C GLY A 170 7.92 -19.04 -13.61
N SER A 171 7.10 -18.87 -14.64
CA SER A 171 6.78 -19.95 -15.59
C SER A 171 6.66 -19.44 -17.02
N LEU A 172 6.70 -20.36 -17.97
CA LEU A 172 6.48 -20.06 -19.38
C LEU A 172 5.06 -19.56 -19.70
N SER A 173 4.10 -19.77 -18.80
CA SER A 173 2.76 -19.22 -18.95
C SER A 173 2.69 -17.70 -18.80
N GLY A 174 3.78 -17.08 -18.33
CA GLY A 174 3.90 -15.63 -18.21
C GLY A 174 3.10 -15.03 -17.05
N HIS A 175 2.89 -15.78 -15.97
CA HIS A 175 2.30 -15.21 -14.76
C HIS A 175 3.29 -14.33 -13.99
N ALA A 176 2.77 -13.43 -13.17
CA ALA A 176 3.57 -12.68 -12.21
C ALA A 176 4.06 -13.58 -11.08
N PHE A 177 5.21 -13.26 -10.50
CA PHE A 177 5.71 -13.95 -9.30
C PHE A 177 6.40 -12.97 -8.34
N ARG A 178 6.51 -13.38 -7.07
CA ARG A 178 7.32 -12.72 -6.05
C ARG A 178 8.71 -13.32 -6.01
N ASP A 179 9.72 -12.48 -5.94
CA ASP A 179 11.12 -12.90 -5.77
C ASP A 179 11.56 -12.72 -4.31
N LEU A 180 11.38 -13.75 -3.50
CA LEU A 180 11.65 -13.72 -2.06
C LEU A 180 13.14 -13.47 -1.74
N GLU A 181 14.05 -13.95 -2.59
CA GLU A 181 15.48 -13.71 -2.42
C GLU A 181 15.80 -12.22 -2.58
N TRP A 182 15.24 -11.59 -3.60
CA TRP A 182 15.43 -10.15 -3.81
C TRP A 182 14.67 -9.30 -2.79
N GLU A 183 13.53 -9.75 -2.27
CA GLU A 183 12.85 -9.08 -1.14
C GLU A 183 13.79 -8.96 0.06
N GLN A 184 14.48 -10.05 0.41
CA GLN A 184 15.43 -10.05 1.53
C GLN A 184 16.67 -9.19 1.25
N LYS A 185 17.28 -9.29 0.05
CA LYS A 185 18.42 -8.47 -0.34
C LYS A 185 18.12 -6.97 -0.29
N ILE A 186 16.94 -6.57 -0.77
CA ILE A 186 16.53 -5.17 -0.75
C ILE A 186 16.23 -4.72 0.68
N LEU A 187 15.63 -5.56 1.51
CA LEU A 187 15.41 -5.24 2.92
C LEU A 187 16.73 -4.99 3.64
N GLU A 188 17.76 -5.79 3.39
CA GLU A 188 19.11 -5.59 3.94
C GLU A 188 19.73 -4.30 3.43
N LEU A 189 19.66 -4.04 2.12
CA LEU A 189 20.12 -2.77 1.55
C LEU A 189 19.49 -1.58 2.27
N THR A 190 18.17 -1.63 2.55
CA THR A 190 17.48 -0.52 3.25
C THR A 190 17.97 -0.32 4.69
N ARG A 191 18.47 -1.37 5.33
CA ARG A 191 19.07 -1.29 6.68
C ARG A 191 20.45 -0.66 6.66
N GLU A 192 21.23 -0.89 5.62
CA GLU A 192 22.57 -0.36 5.43
C GLU A 192 22.57 1.12 5.04
N MET A 193 21.50 1.62 4.44
CA MET A 193 21.37 3.03 4.04
C MET A 193 21.48 4.01 5.20
N GLY A 194 21.24 3.58 6.43
CA GLY A 194 21.35 4.42 7.64
C GLY A 194 20.30 5.51 7.79
N ILE A 195 19.31 5.60 6.88
CA ILE A 195 18.24 6.62 6.92
C ILE A 195 17.28 6.36 8.09
N GLY A 196 16.95 5.08 8.33
CA GLY A 196 16.05 4.65 9.39
C GLY A 196 14.63 5.19 9.26
N ALA A 197 13.90 5.16 10.38
CA ALA A 197 12.51 5.60 10.41
C ALA A 197 12.38 7.13 10.33
N GLN A 198 13.21 7.88 11.09
CA GLN A 198 13.19 9.35 11.10
C GLN A 198 14.55 9.98 11.37
N PHE A 199 15.26 9.46 12.36
CA PHE A 199 16.49 10.05 12.91
C PHE A 199 17.74 9.18 12.64
N GLY A 200 17.71 8.42 11.55
CA GLY A 200 18.76 7.45 11.25
C GLY A 200 18.46 6.05 11.75
N GLY A 201 19.37 5.12 11.54
CA GLY A 201 19.28 3.74 11.96
C GLY A 201 18.83 2.78 10.87
N LYS A 202 18.41 1.58 11.27
CA LYS A 202 18.22 0.44 10.39
C LYS A 202 16.79 0.27 9.82
N TYR A 203 15.79 0.85 10.48
CA TYR A 203 14.39 0.54 10.20
C TYR A 203 13.76 1.50 9.19
N PHE A 204 14.29 1.50 7.97
CA PHE A 204 13.70 2.25 6.87
C PHE A 204 12.49 1.55 6.27
N CYS A 205 12.51 0.21 6.21
CA CYS A 205 11.38 -0.60 5.79
C CYS A 205 11.02 -1.65 6.85
N HIS A 206 9.72 -1.94 6.97
CA HIS A 206 9.21 -3.10 7.67
C HIS A 206 9.45 -4.37 6.85
N ASP A 207 9.10 -4.28 5.58
CA ASP A 207 9.16 -5.38 4.63
C ASP A 207 9.27 -4.85 3.19
N VAL A 208 9.58 -5.76 2.28
CA VAL A 208 9.74 -5.48 0.86
C VAL A 208 8.96 -6.52 0.06
N ARG A 209 8.33 -6.09 -1.04
CA ARG A 209 7.77 -6.97 -2.08
C ARG A 209 8.48 -6.71 -3.38
N VAL A 210 9.00 -7.77 -3.98
CA VAL A 210 9.58 -7.72 -5.33
C VAL A 210 8.71 -8.54 -6.27
N ILE A 211 8.02 -7.85 -7.16
CA ILE A 211 7.13 -8.48 -8.13
C ILE A 211 7.77 -8.45 -9.52
N ARG A 212 7.86 -9.61 -10.12
CA ARG A 212 8.33 -9.76 -11.50
C ARG A 212 7.14 -9.99 -12.43
N LEU A 213 6.96 -9.09 -13.40
CA LEU A 213 5.89 -9.15 -14.41
C LEU A 213 6.40 -9.57 -15.78
N PRO A 214 5.58 -10.20 -16.61
CA PRO A 214 5.82 -10.30 -18.03
C PRO A 214 5.99 -8.90 -18.64
N ARG A 215 6.80 -8.77 -19.67
CA ARG A 215 7.04 -7.49 -20.34
C ARG A 215 7.20 -7.64 -21.84
N HIS A 216 7.04 -6.54 -22.56
CA HIS A 216 7.51 -6.46 -23.94
C HIS A 216 9.04 -6.53 -23.99
N GLY A 217 9.61 -7.24 -24.94
CA GLY A 217 11.07 -7.45 -25.04
C GLY A 217 11.91 -6.18 -25.07
N ALA A 218 11.38 -5.12 -25.68
CA ALA A 218 12.05 -3.82 -25.81
C ALA A 218 11.76 -2.83 -24.65
N SER A 219 10.93 -3.20 -23.67
CA SER A 219 10.52 -2.33 -22.56
C SER A 219 10.79 -3.02 -21.23
N ASN A 220 11.31 -2.28 -20.25
CA ASN A 220 11.53 -2.80 -18.90
C ASN A 220 11.16 -1.74 -17.86
N PRO A 221 9.86 -1.45 -17.68
CA PRO A 221 9.45 -0.52 -16.64
C PRO A 221 9.79 -1.07 -15.26
N VAL A 222 10.23 -0.20 -14.36
CA VAL A 222 10.49 -0.49 -12.95
C VAL A 222 9.70 0.49 -12.11
N GLY A 223 8.80 -0.04 -11.30
CA GLY A 223 8.00 0.73 -10.36
C GLY A 223 8.52 0.58 -8.94
N ILE A 224 8.57 1.68 -8.21
CA ILE A 224 8.84 1.71 -6.77
C ILE A 224 7.66 2.41 -6.11
N ALA A 225 7.06 1.79 -5.12
CA ALA A 225 5.99 2.39 -4.33
C ALA A 225 6.13 2.03 -2.85
N VAL A 226 5.56 2.86 -1.98
CA VAL A 226 5.53 2.58 -0.54
C VAL A 226 4.13 2.73 0.02
N SER A 227 3.85 1.99 1.08
CA SER A 227 2.86 2.36 2.09
C SER A 227 3.60 2.80 3.35
N CYS A 228 3.06 3.81 4.02
CA CYS A 228 3.66 4.30 5.27
C CYS A 228 3.42 3.32 6.43
N SER A 229 4.04 3.56 7.56
CA SER A 229 3.92 2.73 8.77
C SER A 229 2.48 2.59 9.29
N ALA A 230 1.55 3.44 8.86
CA ALA A 230 0.14 3.33 9.22
C ALA A 230 -0.58 2.20 8.49
N ASP A 231 -0.12 1.81 7.29
CA ASP A 231 -0.53 0.61 6.53
C ASP A 231 -2.05 0.35 6.52
N ARG A 232 -2.82 1.33 6.02
CA ARG A 232 -4.28 1.34 6.12
C ARG A 232 -4.93 0.70 4.91
N GLN A 233 -5.15 -0.59 4.96
CA GLN A 233 -5.94 -1.34 4.00
C GLN A 233 -6.75 -2.43 4.70
N ALA A 234 -7.82 -2.87 4.05
CA ALA A 234 -8.63 -4.01 4.48
C ALA A 234 -9.29 -4.65 3.25
N VAL A 235 -9.55 -5.95 3.34
CA VAL A 235 -10.32 -6.66 2.34
C VAL A 235 -11.76 -6.87 2.82
N GLY A 236 -12.68 -6.90 1.84
CA GLY A 236 -14.09 -7.19 2.08
C GLY A 236 -14.65 -8.12 1.03
N LYS A 237 -15.73 -8.80 1.36
CA LYS A 237 -16.45 -9.69 0.46
C LYS A 237 -17.94 -9.60 0.71
N ILE A 238 -18.72 -9.48 -0.37
CA ILE A 238 -20.18 -9.56 -0.34
C ILE A 238 -20.60 -10.82 -1.08
N THR A 239 -21.47 -11.60 -0.48
CA THR A 239 -22.12 -12.77 -1.08
C THR A 239 -23.61 -12.76 -0.78
N ALA A 240 -24.36 -13.76 -1.25
CA ALA A 240 -25.75 -13.94 -0.86
C ALA A 240 -25.95 -14.15 0.65
N ASP A 241 -24.91 -14.65 1.34
CA ASP A 241 -24.96 -14.93 2.79
C ASP A 241 -24.67 -13.69 3.65
N GLY A 242 -24.17 -12.61 3.05
CA GLY A 242 -23.90 -11.37 3.78
C GLY A 242 -22.63 -10.63 3.37
N VAL A 243 -22.27 -9.66 4.21
CA VAL A 243 -21.08 -8.82 4.10
C VAL A 243 -20.03 -9.30 5.09
N PHE A 244 -18.85 -9.57 4.59
CA PHE A 244 -17.71 -10.04 5.38
C PHE A 244 -16.58 -9.03 5.25
N LEU A 245 -16.02 -8.59 6.38
CA LEU A 245 -14.87 -7.70 6.44
C LEU A 245 -13.69 -8.43 7.08
N GLU A 246 -12.50 -8.10 6.62
CA GLU A 246 -11.27 -8.54 7.27
C GLU A 246 -11.29 -8.08 8.73
N GLN A 247 -10.98 -8.99 9.64
CA GLN A 247 -10.82 -8.64 11.05
C GLN A 247 -9.48 -7.90 11.19
N LEU A 248 -9.55 -6.61 11.49
CA LEU A 248 -8.37 -5.82 11.76
C LEU A 248 -7.80 -6.15 13.14
N GLU A 249 -6.48 -6.09 13.25
CA GLU A 249 -5.81 -6.28 14.53
C GLU A 249 -6.07 -5.08 15.46
N THR A 250 -6.70 -5.35 16.58
CA THR A 250 -7.02 -4.33 17.58
C THR A 250 -6.12 -4.39 18.80
N ASP A 251 -5.40 -5.49 18.99
CA ASP A 251 -4.42 -5.67 20.06
C ASP A 251 -3.02 -5.97 19.50
N PRO A 252 -2.24 -4.95 19.12
CA PRO A 252 -0.89 -5.14 18.62
C PRO A 252 0.08 -5.66 19.69
N ALA A 253 -0.29 -5.65 20.97
CA ALA A 253 0.57 -6.12 22.05
C ALA A 253 0.93 -7.61 21.90
N GLN A 254 0.06 -8.40 21.27
CA GLN A 254 0.34 -9.83 21.02
C GLN A 254 1.58 -10.08 20.14
N TYR A 255 2.04 -9.07 19.38
CA TYR A 255 3.25 -9.16 18.55
C TYR A 255 4.49 -8.56 19.22
N MET A 256 4.33 -8.01 20.42
CA MET A 256 5.46 -7.49 21.17
C MET A 256 6.10 -8.63 21.97
N PRO A 257 7.43 -8.67 22.07
CA PRO A 257 8.07 -9.62 22.99
C PRO A 257 7.57 -9.36 24.41
N GLU A 258 7.38 -10.41 25.18
CA GLU A 258 7.11 -10.27 26.60
C GLU A 258 8.25 -9.48 27.23
N VAL A 259 7.93 -8.35 27.82
CA VAL A 259 8.87 -7.53 28.55
C VAL A 259 8.84 -7.99 30.00
N SER A 260 9.97 -8.47 30.50
CA SER A 260 10.06 -8.92 31.89
C SER A 260 9.88 -7.73 32.86
N GLU A 261 9.46 -8.03 34.10
CA GLU A 261 9.39 -6.98 35.14
C GLU A 261 10.76 -6.31 35.37
N GLU A 262 11.86 -7.04 35.21
CA GLU A 262 13.22 -6.50 35.29
C GLU A 262 13.52 -5.49 34.17
N ASP A 263 13.08 -5.76 32.94
CA ASP A 263 13.23 -4.82 31.82
C ASP A 263 12.42 -3.53 32.05
N LEU A 264 11.22 -3.67 32.60
CA LEU A 264 10.38 -2.51 32.96
C LEU A 264 11.02 -1.67 34.07
N LEU A 265 11.62 -2.29 35.07
CA LEU A 265 12.31 -1.61 36.16
C LEU A 265 13.58 -0.88 35.68
N SER A 266 14.28 -1.41 34.69
CA SER A 266 15.45 -0.76 34.10
C SER A 266 15.11 0.52 33.36
N LEU A 267 13.89 0.66 32.84
CA LEU A 267 13.39 1.86 32.15
C LEU A 267 12.94 2.97 33.10
N ILE A 268 12.71 2.67 34.40
CA ILE A 268 12.26 3.63 35.41
C ILE A 268 13.43 4.37 36.08
N HIS A 269 14.66 3.90 35.89
CA HIS A 269 15.87 4.43 36.51
C HIS A 269 16.72 5.34 35.62
N ILE A 270 16.18 5.89 34.53
CA ILE A 270 16.84 6.92 33.71
C ILE A 270 16.34 8.32 34.12
#